data_9ca646ec318158feaa0c701ea1fb392c
#
_entry.id   9ca646ec318158feaa0c701ea1fb392c
#
_cell.length_a   1.000
_cell.length_b   1.000
_cell.length_c   1.000
_cell.angle_alpha   90.00
_cell.angle_beta   90.00
_cell.angle_gamma   90.00
#
_symmetry.space_group_name_H-M   'P 1'
#
loop_
_entity.id
_entity.type
_entity.pdbx_description
1 polymer ?
#
loop_
_entity_poly.entity_id
_entity_poly.type
_entity_poly.pdbx_seq_one_letter_code
_entity_poly.pdbx_strand_id
1 'polypeptide(L)'
;MIIAKNDEDKRSRVWNYVTGITTVLIIIVAGYFIYQGFFGNPLEGKWKHDESDMILEVDDHNEAELDWKNLIDGKDVDVELGYTLDIKAKQITFTVKQEELDETAKELGDNVTASEVEQAINSVLTTFNYSVDGTELTLTEWDYWDQMIFEKADK
;
A
#
# COMPACT_ATOMS: atom_id res chain seq x y z
N MET A 1 -15.68 -61.90 13.04
CA MET A 1 -15.47 -61.31 11.71
C MET A 1 -16.42 -60.15 11.40
N ILE A 2 -17.66 -60.22 11.82
CA ILE A 2 -18.65 -59.16 11.65
C ILE A 2 -18.19 -57.85 12.35
N ILE A 3 -17.54 -57.96 13.51
CA ILE A 3 -17.02 -56.83 14.29
C ILE A 3 -15.90 -56.08 13.54
N ALA A 4 -15.01 -56.82 12.90
CA ALA A 4 -13.93 -56.22 12.13
C ALA A 4 -14.45 -55.44 10.91
N LYS A 5 -15.49 -55.92 10.25
CA LYS A 5 -16.12 -55.26 9.14
C LYS A 5 -16.84 -53.96 9.55
N ASN A 6 -17.51 -53.98 10.70
CA ASN A 6 -18.14 -52.78 11.26
C ASN A 6 -17.14 -51.71 11.66
N ASP A 7 -16.00 -52.11 12.19
CA ASP A 7 -14.91 -51.21 12.56
C ASP A 7 -14.28 -50.54 11.34
N GLU A 8 -14.14 -51.29 10.26
CA GLU A 8 -13.66 -50.72 8.97
C GLU A 8 -14.61 -49.68 8.40
N ASP A 9 -15.92 -49.96 8.45
CA ASP A 9 -16.93 -49.01 7.98
C ASP A 9 -16.95 -47.73 8.80
N LYS A 10 -16.88 -47.84 10.12
CA LYS A 10 -16.78 -46.69 11.02
C LYS A 10 -15.50 -45.90 10.79
N ARG A 11 -14.40 -46.56 10.63
CA ARG A 11 -13.10 -45.97 10.37
C ARG A 11 -13.08 -45.23 9.05
N SER A 12 -13.68 -45.77 8.02
CA SER A 12 -13.83 -45.16 6.72
C SER A 12 -14.69 -43.88 6.77
N ARG A 13 -15.79 -43.89 7.52
CA ARG A 13 -16.65 -42.74 7.71
C ARG A 13 -15.92 -41.60 8.44
N VAL A 14 -15.26 -41.91 9.54
CA VAL A 14 -14.48 -40.97 10.32
C VAL A 14 -13.39 -40.36 9.45
N TRP A 15 -12.71 -41.16 8.66
CA TRP A 15 -11.66 -40.72 7.77
C TRP A 15 -12.22 -39.76 6.70
N ASN A 16 -13.37 -40.08 6.13
CA ASN A 16 -14.02 -39.18 5.14
C ASN A 16 -14.43 -37.84 5.75
N TYR A 17 -14.93 -37.81 6.97
CA TYR A 17 -15.27 -36.59 7.69
C TYR A 17 -14.03 -35.76 7.98
N VAL A 18 -12.98 -36.39 8.47
CA VAL A 18 -11.71 -35.70 8.78
C VAL A 18 -11.11 -35.09 7.49
N THR A 19 -11.09 -35.87 6.41
CA THR A 19 -10.58 -35.40 5.11
C THR A 19 -11.42 -34.24 4.57
N GLY A 20 -12.75 -34.34 4.67
CA GLY A 20 -13.65 -33.28 4.23
C GLY A 20 -13.47 -31.99 5.02
N ILE A 21 -13.39 -32.07 6.34
CA ILE A 21 -13.17 -30.89 7.20
C ILE A 21 -11.82 -30.27 6.91
N THR A 22 -10.77 -31.07 6.78
CA THR A 22 -9.42 -30.59 6.47
C THR A 22 -9.39 -29.88 5.13
N THR A 23 -10.04 -30.42 4.11
CA THR A 23 -10.13 -29.83 2.78
C THR A 23 -10.82 -28.47 2.84
N VAL A 24 -11.93 -28.36 3.54
CA VAL A 24 -12.69 -27.10 3.72
C VAL A 24 -11.80 -26.05 4.43
N LEU A 25 -11.09 -26.44 5.49
CA LEU A 25 -10.19 -25.53 6.20
C LEU A 25 -9.08 -25.01 5.28
N ILE A 26 -8.49 -25.88 4.46
CA ILE A 26 -7.45 -25.47 3.49
C ILE A 26 -8.01 -24.46 2.50
N ILE A 27 -9.20 -24.69 1.98
CA ILE A 27 -9.86 -23.76 1.05
C ILE A 27 -10.12 -22.40 1.70
N ILE A 28 -10.60 -22.38 2.94
CA ILE A 28 -10.85 -21.13 3.67
C ILE A 28 -9.54 -20.36 3.89
N VAL A 29 -8.50 -21.05 4.34
CA VAL A 29 -7.18 -20.42 4.57
C VAL A 29 -6.59 -19.91 3.26
N ALA A 30 -6.63 -20.71 2.21
CA ALA A 30 -6.17 -20.29 0.89
C ALA A 30 -6.96 -19.09 0.37
N GLY A 31 -8.28 -19.10 0.50
CA GLY A 31 -9.15 -18.00 0.13
C GLY A 31 -8.83 -16.72 0.90
N TYR A 32 -8.55 -16.83 2.19
CA TYR A 32 -8.14 -15.70 3.02
C TYR A 32 -6.82 -15.08 2.53
N PHE A 33 -5.81 -15.91 2.25
CA PHE A 33 -4.54 -15.42 1.73
C PHE A 33 -4.68 -14.80 0.35
N ILE A 34 -5.50 -15.39 -0.53
CA ILE A 34 -5.79 -14.84 -1.85
C ILE A 34 -6.49 -13.49 -1.70
N TYR A 35 -7.48 -13.41 -0.82
CA TYR A 35 -8.20 -12.17 -0.55
C TYR A 35 -7.25 -11.06 -0.06
N GLN A 36 -6.39 -11.35 0.90
CA GLN A 36 -5.40 -10.40 1.38
C GLN A 36 -4.41 -9.97 0.30
N GLY A 37 -3.99 -10.92 -0.54
CA GLY A 37 -3.05 -10.64 -1.63
C GLY A 37 -3.66 -9.81 -2.77
N PHE A 38 -4.96 -10.00 -3.07
CA PHE A 38 -5.63 -9.31 -4.17
C PHE A 38 -6.35 -8.02 -3.75
N PHE A 39 -6.85 -7.96 -2.52
CA PHE A 39 -7.67 -6.84 -2.05
C PHE A 39 -7.02 -6.06 -0.92
N GLY A 40 -5.97 -6.60 -0.30
CA GLY A 40 -5.17 -5.85 0.65
C GLY A 40 -4.34 -4.79 -0.06
N ASN A 41 -4.07 -3.68 0.64
CA ASN A 41 -3.20 -2.63 0.12
C ASN A 41 -1.75 -2.95 0.51
N PRO A 42 -0.91 -3.39 -0.46
CA PRO A 42 0.48 -3.74 -0.15
C PRO A 42 1.34 -2.52 0.23
N LEU A 43 0.87 -1.32 -0.09
CA LEU A 43 1.59 -0.08 0.18
C LEU A 43 1.17 0.59 1.48
N GLU A 44 0.19 0.03 2.19
CA GLU A 44 -0.26 0.59 3.46
C GLU A 44 0.89 0.66 4.47
N GLY A 45 1.05 1.82 5.08
CA GLY A 45 2.10 2.04 6.06
C GLY A 45 2.87 3.32 5.81
N LYS A 46 3.92 3.49 6.59
CA LYS A 46 4.77 4.69 6.56
C LYS A 46 6.11 4.35 5.91
N TRP A 47 6.46 5.09 4.88
CA TRP A 47 7.64 4.86 4.06
C TRP A 47 8.54 6.09 4.04
N LYS A 48 9.81 5.89 4.29
CA LYS A 48 10.81 6.95 4.27
C LYS A 48 11.70 6.81 3.03
N HIS A 49 11.84 7.91 2.28
CA HIS A 49 12.74 7.95 1.12
C HIS A 49 14.19 7.91 1.57
N ASP A 50 15.01 7.14 0.88
CA ASP A 50 16.40 6.90 1.28
C ASP A 50 17.34 8.09 0.97
N GLU A 51 17.03 8.87 -0.05
CA GLU A 51 17.89 9.97 -0.51
C GLU A 51 17.43 11.36 -0.05
N SER A 52 16.22 11.48 0.49
CA SER A 52 15.66 12.77 0.93
C SER A 52 14.92 12.61 2.25
N ASP A 53 14.55 13.73 2.86
CA ASP A 53 13.76 13.74 4.08
C ASP A 53 12.25 13.70 3.79
N MET A 54 11.85 12.89 2.82
CA MET A 54 10.45 12.69 2.45
C MET A 54 9.90 11.44 3.11
N ILE A 55 8.73 11.57 3.74
CA ILE A 55 7.98 10.47 4.33
C ILE A 55 6.64 10.39 3.64
N LEU A 56 6.28 9.21 3.16
CA LEU A 56 4.99 8.94 2.54
C LEU A 56 4.24 7.95 3.41
N GLU A 57 3.11 8.35 3.93
CA GLU A 57 2.23 7.48 4.71
C GLU A 57 0.98 7.17 3.88
N VAL A 58 0.78 5.89 3.58
CA VAL A 58 -0.35 5.41 2.77
C VAL A 58 -1.34 4.72 3.68
N ASP A 59 -2.59 5.19 3.67
CA ASP A 59 -3.66 4.55 4.43
C ASP A 59 -4.52 3.62 3.55
N ASP A 60 -5.54 3.04 4.13
CA ASP A 60 -6.42 2.09 3.46
C ASP A 60 -7.67 2.74 2.82
N HIS A 61 -7.78 4.09 2.88
CA HIS A 61 -8.95 4.83 2.42
C HIS A 61 -8.70 5.62 1.13
N ASN A 62 -7.71 5.23 0.34
CA ASN A 62 -7.28 5.94 -0.87
C ASN A 62 -6.72 7.33 -0.58
N GLU A 63 -6.22 7.52 0.62
CA GLU A 63 -5.57 8.75 1.06
C GLU A 63 -4.13 8.46 1.45
N ALA A 64 -3.25 9.41 1.22
CA ALA A 64 -1.86 9.35 1.61
C ALA A 64 -1.43 10.70 2.15
N GLU A 65 -0.49 10.70 3.07
CA GLU A 65 0.09 11.92 3.61
C GLU A 65 1.54 12.00 3.18
N LEU A 66 1.91 13.14 2.62
CA LEU A 66 3.28 13.43 2.18
C LEU A 66 3.87 14.47 3.10
N ASP A 67 4.90 14.09 3.85
CA ASP A 67 5.69 14.98 4.70
C ASP A 67 7.09 15.08 4.09
N TRP A 68 7.44 16.26 3.60
CA TRP A 68 8.72 16.49 2.95
C TRP A 68 9.41 17.68 3.60
N LYS A 69 10.45 17.38 4.35
CA LYS A 69 11.17 18.40 5.12
C LYS A 69 12.04 19.27 4.23
N ASN A 70 12.09 20.54 4.57
CA ASN A 70 12.92 21.55 3.89
C ASN A 70 12.67 21.66 2.38
N LEU A 71 11.46 21.39 1.93
CA LEU A 71 11.15 21.36 0.50
C LEU A 71 11.04 22.76 -0.11
N ILE A 72 10.40 23.69 0.59
CA ILE A 72 10.17 25.06 0.08
C ILE A 72 10.82 26.07 1.04
N ASP A 73 11.87 26.74 0.62
CA ASP A 73 12.58 27.77 1.40
C ASP A 73 12.94 27.32 2.82
N GLY A 74 13.38 26.09 2.96
CA GLY A 74 13.72 25.51 4.26
C GLY A 74 12.53 25.15 5.12
N LYS A 75 11.32 25.20 4.60
CA LYS A 75 10.10 24.85 5.31
C LYS A 75 9.63 23.45 4.97
N ASP A 76 9.07 22.78 5.96
CA ASP A 76 8.49 21.46 5.80
C ASP A 76 7.14 21.57 5.09
N VAL A 77 6.92 20.68 4.12
CA VAL A 77 5.64 20.58 3.40
C VAL A 77 4.93 19.31 3.87
N ASP A 78 3.73 19.49 4.41
CA ASP A 78 2.86 18.40 4.81
C ASP A 78 1.55 18.56 4.02
N VAL A 79 1.28 17.61 3.15
CA VAL A 79 0.11 17.69 2.25
C VAL A 79 -0.57 16.33 2.17
N GLU A 80 -1.91 16.37 2.18
CA GLU A 80 -2.74 15.18 1.99
C GLU A 80 -2.94 14.93 0.51
N LEU A 81 -2.66 13.70 0.09
CA LEU A 81 -2.82 13.25 -1.29
C LEU A 81 -3.92 12.21 -1.39
N GLY A 82 -4.53 12.14 -2.57
CA GLY A 82 -5.33 10.98 -2.95
C GLY A 82 -4.48 10.01 -3.77
N TYR A 83 -4.86 8.75 -3.79
CA TYR A 83 -4.21 7.79 -4.69
C TYR A 83 -5.22 6.82 -5.28
N THR A 84 -4.87 6.30 -6.44
CA THR A 84 -5.58 5.21 -7.10
C THR A 84 -4.62 4.05 -7.26
N LEU A 85 -5.02 2.86 -6.84
CA LEU A 85 -4.18 1.68 -6.84
C LEU A 85 -4.73 0.64 -7.81
N ASP A 86 -3.90 0.22 -8.77
CA ASP A 86 -4.19 -0.90 -9.66
C ASP A 86 -3.30 -2.08 -9.25
N ILE A 87 -3.85 -3.00 -8.50
CA ILE A 87 -3.10 -4.14 -7.95
C ILE A 87 -2.65 -5.09 -9.06
N LYS A 88 -3.46 -5.27 -10.09
CA LYS A 88 -3.14 -6.17 -11.21
C LYS A 88 -1.97 -5.66 -12.03
N ALA A 89 -1.99 -4.37 -12.34
CA ALA A 89 -0.92 -3.72 -13.08
C ALA A 89 0.26 -3.34 -12.20
N LYS A 90 0.11 -3.39 -10.89
CA LYS A 90 1.08 -2.89 -9.89
C LYS A 90 1.44 -1.43 -10.14
N GLN A 91 0.40 -0.62 -10.22
CA GLN A 91 0.54 0.82 -10.44
C GLN A 91 -0.17 1.61 -9.36
N ILE A 92 0.40 2.73 -8.97
CA ILE A 92 -0.20 3.70 -8.07
C ILE A 92 -0.11 5.08 -8.70
N THR A 93 -1.20 5.83 -8.63
CA THR A 93 -1.27 7.21 -9.14
C THR A 93 -1.63 8.12 -7.97
N PHE A 94 -0.80 9.12 -7.72
CA PHE A 94 -1.04 10.13 -6.69
C PHE A 94 -1.65 11.37 -7.30
N THR A 95 -2.64 11.93 -6.61
CA THR A 95 -3.32 13.16 -6.98
C THR A 95 -3.45 14.07 -5.77
N VAL A 96 -3.65 15.35 -6.01
CA VAL A 96 -3.87 16.33 -4.93
C VAL A 96 -5.07 17.20 -5.28
N LYS A 97 -5.89 17.50 -4.27
CA LYS A 97 -7.02 18.41 -4.44
C LYS A 97 -6.55 19.85 -4.31
N GLN A 98 -7.19 20.76 -5.05
CA GLN A 98 -6.87 22.18 -4.98
C GLN A 98 -7.02 22.75 -3.57
N GLU A 99 -8.01 22.27 -2.83
CA GLU A 99 -8.24 22.66 -1.43
C GLU A 99 -7.04 22.35 -0.54
N GLU A 100 -6.43 21.17 -0.74
CA GLU A 100 -5.25 20.75 0.03
C GLU A 100 -4.04 21.62 -0.31
N LEU A 101 -3.88 21.97 -1.57
CA LEU A 101 -2.80 22.87 -2.01
C LEU A 101 -2.98 24.26 -1.38
N ASP A 102 -4.20 24.76 -1.36
CA ASP A 102 -4.51 26.06 -0.77
C ASP A 102 -4.24 26.10 0.73
N GLU A 103 -4.66 25.03 1.45
CA GLU A 103 -4.42 24.90 2.89
C GLU A 103 -2.93 24.82 3.19
N THR A 104 -2.22 23.98 2.48
CA THR A 104 -0.77 23.82 2.65
C THR A 104 -0.03 25.12 2.40
N ALA A 105 -0.41 25.85 1.34
CA ALA A 105 0.19 27.15 1.05
C ALA A 105 -0.05 28.15 2.17
N LYS A 106 -1.25 28.17 2.76
CA LYS A 106 -1.57 29.05 3.90
C LYS A 106 -0.73 28.73 5.13
N GLU A 107 -0.54 27.44 5.40
CA GLU A 107 0.29 26.99 6.52
C GLU A 107 1.76 27.39 6.36
N LEU A 108 2.25 27.43 5.13
CA LEU A 108 3.63 27.81 4.83
C LEU A 108 3.88 29.32 4.86
N GLY A 109 2.82 30.14 4.82
CA GLY A 109 2.92 31.57 4.93
C GLY A 109 2.46 32.33 3.69
N ASP A 110 2.40 33.67 3.80
CA ASP A 110 1.84 34.54 2.78
C ASP A 110 2.66 34.60 1.48
N ASN A 111 3.92 34.16 1.54
CA ASN A 111 4.84 34.20 0.39
C ASN A 111 4.80 32.93 -0.45
N VAL A 112 4.00 31.93 -0.07
CA VAL A 112 3.90 30.67 -0.78
C VAL A 112 2.52 30.54 -1.40
N THR A 113 2.49 30.22 -2.70
CA THR A 113 1.24 29.99 -3.43
C THR A 113 0.94 28.50 -3.57
N ALA A 114 -0.34 28.17 -3.81
CA ALA A 114 -0.75 26.80 -4.09
C ALA A 114 -0.01 26.22 -5.30
N SER A 115 0.24 27.04 -6.33
CA SER A 115 1.01 26.64 -7.51
C SER A 115 2.46 26.25 -7.16
N GLU A 116 3.08 26.98 -6.27
CA GLU A 116 4.45 26.65 -5.81
C GLU A 116 4.48 25.32 -5.07
N VAL A 117 3.48 25.05 -4.23
CA VAL A 117 3.36 23.77 -3.54
C VAL A 117 3.19 22.62 -4.55
N GLU A 118 2.29 22.81 -5.51
CA GLU A 118 2.06 21.81 -6.55
C GLU A 118 3.33 21.52 -7.36
N GLN A 119 4.06 22.53 -7.75
CA GLN A 119 5.33 22.37 -8.47
C GLN A 119 6.38 21.67 -7.63
N ALA A 120 6.44 21.98 -6.34
CA ALA A 120 7.41 21.37 -5.44
C ALA A 120 7.20 19.86 -5.24
N ILE A 121 5.94 19.40 -5.24
CA ILE A 121 5.60 17.99 -5.07
C ILE A 121 5.26 17.29 -6.39
N ASN A 122 5.47 17.95 -7.51
CA ASN A 122 5.08 17.46 -8.83
C ASN A 122 5.72 16.11 -9.19
N SER A 123 6.91 15.83 -8.68
CA SER A 123 7.60 14.56 -8.89
C SER A 123 6.84 13.37 -8.32
N VAL A 124 5.96 13.61 -7.34
CA VAL A 124 5.12 12.58 -6.72
C VAL A 124 3.75 12.47 -7.39
N LEU A 125 3.28 13.54 -8.04
CA LEU A 125 1.94 13.63 -8.66
C LEU A 125 1.91 12.98 -10.05
N THR A 126 2.21 11.68 -10.11
CA THR A 126 2.24 10.93 -11.36
C THR A 126 1.90 9.46 -11.09
N THR A 127 1.96 8.65 -12.12
CA THR A 127 1.74 7.22 -12.03
C THR A 127 3.08 6.50 -11.89
N PHE A 128 3.16 5.62 -10.91
CA PHE A 128 4.34 4.79 -10.67
C PHE A 128 3.99 3.32 -10.80
N ASN A 129 4.94 2.54 -11.32
CA ASN A 129 4.96 1.11 -11.09
C ASN A 129 5.56 0.89 -9.70
N TYR A 130 4.93 0.07 -8.87
CA TYR A 130 5.43 -0.19 -7.53
C TYR A 130 5.94 -1.62 -7.38
N SER A 131 6.92 -1.80 -6.52
CA SER A 131 7.41 -3.10 -6.10
C SER A 131 7.67 -3.03 -4.60
N VAL A 132 7.12 -3.99 -3.85
CA VAL A 132 7.35 -4.12 -2.41
C VAL A 132 8.11 -5.40 -2.16
N ASP A 133 9.27 -5.31 -1.55
CA ASP A 133 10.09 -6.44 -1.14
C ASP A 133 10.44 -6.30 0.33
N GLY A 134 9.67 -6.99 1.18
CA GLY A 134 9.85 -6.90 2.62
C GLY A 134 9.60 -5.48 3.14
N THR A 135 10.65 -4.81 3.57
CA THR A 135 10.60 -3.45 4.11
C THR A 135 10.96 -2.36 3.09
N GLU A 136 11.21 -2.76 1.84
CA GLU A 136 11.60 -1.83 0.78
C GLU A 136 10.47 -1.64 -0.23
N LEU A 137 10.18 -0.38 -0.53
CA LEU A 137 9.24 0.01 -1.58
C LEU A 137 10.01 0.73 -2.68
N THR A 138 9.86 0.26 -3.92
CA THR A 138 10.39 0.94 -5.09
C THR A 138 9.25 1.50 -5.92
N LEU A 139 9.29 2.79 -6.19
CA LEU A 139 8.37 3.47 -7.11
C LEU A 139 9.15 3.86 -8.37
N THR A 140 8.72 3.31 -9.52
CA THR A 140 9.34 3.60 -10.81
C THR A 140 8.37 4.42 -11.63
N GLU A 141 8.78 5.63 -12.02
CA GLU A 141 7.93 6.51 -12.82
C GLU A 141 7.63 5.89 -14.18
N TRP A 142 6.35 5.95 -14.56
CA TRP A 142 5.85 5.30 -15.78
C TRP A 142 6.52 5.82 -17.06
N ASP A 143 6.69 7.14 -17.16
CA ASP A 143 7.18 7.76 -18.40
C ASP A 143 8.70 7.83 -18.50
N TYR A 144 9.38 8.12 -17.39
CA TYR A 144 10.82 8.43 -17.40
C TYR A 144 11.69 7.35 -16.76
N TRP A 145 11.10 6.35 -16.16
CA TRP A 145 11.80 5.25 -15.48
C TRP A 145 12.66 5.66 -14.29
N ASP A 146 12.48 6.87 -13.79
CA ASP A 146 13.12 7.31 -12.57
C ASP A 146 12.58 6.52 -11.38
N GLN A 147 13.47 6.12 -10.50
CA GLN A 147 13.12 5.30 -9.34
C GLN A 147 13.27 6.07 -8.04
N MET A 148 12.32 5.88 -7.14
CA MET A 148 12.42 6.31 -5.75
C MET A 148 12.36 5.07 -4.87
N ILE A 149 13.33 4.93 -3.99
CA ILE A 149 13.40 3.81 -3.07
C ILE A 149 13.07 4.29 -1.66
N PHE A 150 12.12 3.61 -1.06
CA PHE A 150 11.65 3.91 0.30
C PHE A 150 11.91 2.71 1.20
N GLU A 151 12.20 2.98 2.46
CA GLU A 151 12.22 1.95 3.48
C GLU A 151 11.05 2.14 4.43
N LYS A 152 10.50 1.03 4.91
CA LYS A 152 9.41 1.07 5.87
C LYS A 152 9.91 1.72 7.16
N ALA A 153 9.26 2.81 7.52
CA ALA A 153 9.59 3.50 8.76
C ALA A 153 8.90 2.81 9.94
N ASP A 154 9.64 2.59 11.00
CA ASP A 154 9.03 2.14 12.24
C ASP A 154 8.14 3.26 12.79
N LYS A 155 7.03 2.87 13.36
CA LYS A 155 5.97 3.75 13.86
C LYS A 155 6.43 5.01 14.55
#